data_000b2efb1c9d21aab88155c0963ce0e5
#
_entry.id   000b2efb1c9d21aab88155c0963ce0e5
#
_cell.length_a   1.000
_cell.length_b   1.000
_cell.length_c   1.000
_cell.angle_alpha   90.00
_cell.angle_beta   90.00
_cell.angle_gamma   90.00
#
_symmetry.space_group_name_H-M   'P 1'
#
loop_
_entity.id
_entity.type
_entity.pdbx_description
1 polymer ?
#
loop_
_entity_poly.entity_id
_entity_poly.type
_entity_poly.pdbx_seq_one_letter_code
_entity_poly.pdbx_strand_id
1 'polypeptide(L)'
;MQDSFTDYPDSALRANLIGSPDGLTVEACKDRCQTDKRCLTFDFKASGGLCRLHNVTAHDSPSNWSPKRSKGWTHYQRSCKSTFASHRTWHNLVCDSRVDCPDPYSDCFKGRCVCHFAFNEAQKKCVVARSCRDWQEKGAKSGVYTIQLIGEFYKGAVTVWCDMDTAGGGWLVIQRRRDFTVDFNRSRTEYDNGFGDLSGDFWLGLRAIHDLTQYGGLRNLRVELVAEYGRRYWAQYTGFRFCCVPYFSLPNLGYSGNAGDGIIKFSAFYTYDFNEDGCVTSTKGPWWYTEDCSSKANLNSPDRRLMTWADIGRVTFSEMKIKSD
;
A
#
# COMPACT_ATOMS: atom_id res chain seq x y z
N MET A 1 0.37 4.38 21.21
CA MET A 1 -0.93 3.78 20.84
C MET A 1 -0.95 2.36 21.32
N GLN A 2 -1.96 1.97 22.07
CA GLN A 2 -2.04 0.61 22.59
C GLN A 2 -2.74 -0.25 21.53
N ASP A 3 -1.98 -1.11 20.85
CA ASP A 3 -2.52 -2.05 19.87
C ASP A 3 -3.40 -3.06 20.60
N SER A 4 -4.59 -3.32 20.10
CA SER A 4 -5.44 -4.40 20.58
C SER A 4 -5.40 -5.57 19.59
N PHE A 5 -5.64 -6.78 20.07
CA PHE A 5 -5.79 -7.97 19.24
C PHE A 5 -7.20 -8.52 19.38
N THR A 6 -7.76 -8.95 18.25
CA THR A 6 -8.99 -9.72 18.21
C THR A 6 -8.62 -11.19 18.09
N ASP A 7 -9.20 -12.05 18.90
CA ASP A 7 -8.95 -13.48 18.94
C ASP A 7 -10.01 -14.29 18.18
N TYR A 8 -9.57 -15.36 17.55
CA TYR A 8 -10.40 -16.30 16.78
C TYR A 8 -10.05 -17.72 17.24
N PRO A 9 -10.80 -18.30 18.19
CA PRO A 9 -10.52 -19.64 18.70
C PRO A 9 -10.72 -20.73 17.63
N ASP A 10 -9.97 -21.82 17.78
CA ASP A 10 -9.93 -22.96 16.84
C ASP A 10 -9.62 -22.56 15.38
N SER A 11 -8.90 -21.48 15.19
CA SER A 11 -8.55 -20.91 13.90
C SER A 11 -7.05 -20.72 13.76
N ALA A 12 -6.50 -20.89 12.57
CA ALA A 12 -5.10 -20.66 12.27
C ALA A 12 -4.88 -20.19 10.84
N LEU A 13 -3.81 -19.42 10.62
CA LEU A 13 -3.33 -18.98 9.33
C LEU A 13 -2.08 -19.78 8.94
N ARG A 14 -2.06 -20.36 7.73
CA ARG A 14 -0.97 -21.22 7.24
C ARG A 14 -0.13 -20.56 6.16
N ALA A 15 0.11 -19.23 6.29
CA ALA A 15 0.84 -18.47 5.27
C ALA A 15 1.79 -17.45 5.89
N ASN A 16 2.84 -17.11 5.15
CA ASN A 16 3.72 -15.97 5.41
C ASN A 16 4.24 -15.85 6.84
N LEU A 17 4.79 -16.97 7.32
CA LEU A 17 5.40 -17.08 8.65
C LEU A 17 6.68 -16.23 8.71
N ILE A 18 6.76 -15.29 9.65
CA ILE A 18 7.95 -14.48 9.91
C ILE A 18 8.70 -14.88 11.17
N GLY A 19 8.14 -15.77 11.97
CA GLY A 19 8.76 -16.31 13.17
C GLY A 19 7.90 -17.38 13.83
N SER A 20 8.53 -18.34 14.49
CA SER A 20 7.85 -19.43 15.20
C SER A 20 8.58 -19.72 16.53
N PRO A 21 8.56 -18.82 17.50
CA PRO A 21 9.11 -19.08 18.83
C PRO A 21 8.21 -20.03 19.63
N ASP A 22 8.83 -20.93 20.37
CA ASP A 22 8.14 -21.92 21.19
C ASP A 22 8.30 -21.62 22.69
N GLY A 23 7.49 -22.26 23.53
CA GLY A 23 7.58 -22.15 24.99
C GLY A 23 7.11 -20.80 25.55
N LEU A 24 6.30 -20.07 24.79
CA LEU A 24 5.79 -18.76 25.20
C LEU A 24 4.41 -18.85 25.84
N THR A 25 4.07 -17.81 26.61
CA THR A 25 2.68 -17.50 26.96
C THR A 25 2.02 -16.73 25.80
N VAL A 26 0.68 -16.63 25.81
CA VAL A 26 -0.03 -15.85 24.81
C VAL A 26 0.34 -14.37 24.88
N GLU A 27 0.56 -13.85 26.10
CA GLU A 27 1.00 -12.47 26.33
C GLU A 27 2.39 -12.21 25.73
N ALA A 28 3.34 -13.13 25.94
CA ALA A 28 4.68 -13.03 25.38
C ALA A 28 4.68 -13.15 23.84
N CYS A 29 3.78 -13.96 23.27
CA CYS A 29 3.57 -14.05 21.81
C CYS A 29 3.00 -12.73 21.25
N LYS A 30 2.05 -12.13 21.96
CA LYS A 30 1.44 -10.84 21.64
C LYS A 30 2.48 -9.72 21.67
N ASP A 31 3.29 -9.64 22.73
CA ASP A 31 4.35 -8.64 22.86
C ASP A 31 5.38 -8.75 21.75
N ARG A 32 5.75 -9.97 21.34
CA ARG A 32 6.62 -10.18 20.19
C ARG A 32 6.01 -9.68 18.89
N CYS A 33 4.72 -9.94 18.67
CA CYS A 33 4.02 -9.41 17.50
C CYS A 33 3.92 -7.87 17.54
N GLN A 34 3.74 -7.28 18.72
CA GLN A 34 3.70 -5.82 18.86
C GLN A 34 5.05 -5.15 18.60
N THR A 35 6.14 -5.81 18.98
CA THR A 35 7.51 -5.27 18.79
C THR A 35 8.04 -5.48 17.37
N ASP A 36 7.59 -6.52 16.64
CA ASP A 36 7.94 -6.72 15.23
C ASP A 36 6.95 -5.94 14.34
N LYS A 37 7.41 -4.84 13.75
CA LYS A 37 6.60 -3.99 12.87
C LYS A 37 6.01 -4.73 11.65
N ARG A 38 6.58 -5.86 11.27
CA ARG A 38 6.09 -6.71 10.19
C ARG A 38 4.94 -7.60 10.62
N CYS A 39 4.76 -7.82 11.93
CA CYS A 39 3.74 -8.72 12.44
C CYS A 39 2.37 -8.07 12.42
N LEU A 40 1.46 -8.64 11.65
CA LEU A 40 0.06 -8.23 11.56
C LEU A 40 -0.86 -9.16 12.34
N THR A 41 -0.49 -10.46 12.40
CA THR A 41 -1.28 -11.47 13.10
C THR A 41 -0.36 -12.51 13.74
N PHE A 42 -0.87 -13.25 14.71
CA PHE A 42 -0.19 -14.43 15.21
C PHE A 42 -1.17 -15.55 15.56
N ASP A 43 -0.70 -16.79 15.44
CA ASP A 43 -1.40 -17.97 15.90
C ASP A 43 -0.74 -18.47 17.19
N PHE A 44 -1.54 -18.83 18.18
CA PHE A 44 -1.08 -19.37 19.44
C PHE A 44 -1.75 -20.71 19.77
N LYS A 45 -0.96 -21.68 20.20
CA LYS A 45 -1.45 -22.96 20.71
C LYS A 45 -1.02 -23.14 22.14
N ALA A 46 -1.97 -23.15 23.08
CA ALA A 46 -1.71 -23.22 24.50
C ALA A 46 -0.98 -24.51 24.91
N SER A 47 -1.31 -25.65 24.26
CA SER A 47 -0.56 -26.90 24.46
C SER A 47 0.82 -26.79 23.80
N GLY A 48 1.86 -26.59 24.61
CA GLY A 48 3.26 -26.45 24.17
C GLY A 48 3.73 -25.01 23.96
N GLY A 49 2.90 -23.98 24.20
CA GLY A 49 3.30 -22.58 24.09
C GLY A 49 3.76 -22.17 22.70
N LEU A 50 3.18 -22.77 21.64
CA LEU A 50 3.58 -22.53 20.26
C LEU A 50 3.04 -21.21 19.76
N CYS A 51 3.92 -20.35 19.26
CA CYS A 51 3.59 -19.04 18.71
C CYS A 51 4.05 -18.94 17.25
N ARG A 52 3.17 -18.53 16.36
CA ARG A 52 3.49 -18.32 14.94
C ARG A 52 3.16 -16.88 14.55
N LEU A 53 4.15 -16.11 14.13
CA LEU A 53 4.00 -14.73 13.73
C LEU A 53 3.85 -14.63 12.22
N HIS A 54 2.92 -13.81 11.73
CA HIS A 54 2.63 -13.63 10.32
C HIS A 54 2.63 -12.15 9.92
N ASN A 55 3.07 -11.85 8.72
CA ASN A 55 3.01 -10.50 8.12
C ASN A 55 1.79 -10.29 7.20
N VAL A 56 0.81 -11.14 7.29
CA VAL A 56 -0.47 -11.07 6.58
C VAL A 56 -1.63 -11.25 7.54
N THR A 57 -2.81 -10.80 7.15
CA THR A 57 -4.05 -11.08 7.85
C THR A 57 -4.76 -12.30 7.22
N ALA A 58 -5.76 -12.83 7.90
CA ALA A 58 -6.64 -13.86 7.35
C ALA A 58 -7.32 -13.40 6.07
N HIS A 59 -7.54 -12.08 5.94
CA HIS A 59 -8.13 -11.45 4.76
C HIS A 59 -7.16 -11.45 3.56
N ASP A 60 -5.88 -11.19 3.79
CA ASP A 60 -4.86 -11.13 2.73
C ASP A 60 -4.52 -12.52 2.19
N SER A 61 -4.84 -13.58 2.93
CA SER A 61 -4.52 -14.96 2.56
C SER A 61 -5.69 -15.92 2.83
N PRO A 62 -6.85 -15.73 2.20
CA PRO A 62 -8.07 -16.48 2.51
C PRO A 62 -7.96 -17.97 2.21
N SER A 63 -7.16 -18.37 1.22
CA SER A 63 -6.91 -19.79 0.89
C SER A 63 -6.13 -20.54 1.98
N ASN A 64 -5.36 -19.82 2.80
CA ASN A 64 -4.57 -20.38 3.90
C ASN A 64 -5.23 -20.18 5.28
N TRP A 65 -6.38 -19.52 5.30
CA TRP A 65 -7.16 -19.31 6.51
C TRP A 65 -8.07 -20.52 6.82
N SER A 66 -7.97 -21.02 8.03
CA SER A 66 -8.75 -22.18 8.50
C SER A 66 -9.61 -21.80 9.70
N PRO A 67 -10.75 -21.10 9.49
CA PRO A 67 -11.65 -20.74 10.58
C PRO A 67 -12.33 -21.97 11.17
N LYS A 68 -12.35 -22.08 12.51
CA LYS A 68 -13.03 -23.16 13.26
C LYS A 68 -12.60 -24.59 12.87
N ARG A 69 -11.45 -24.75 12.19
CA ARG A 69 -10.93 -26.06 11.72
C ARG A 69 -9.56 -26.43 12.30
N SER A 70 -8.98 -25.55 13.10
CA SER A 70 -7.63 -25.72 13.66
C SER A 70 -7.70 -25.89 15.18
N LYS A 71 -8.30 -26.99 15.64
CA LYS A 71 -8.54 -27.28 17.06
C LYS A 71 -7.32 -27.03 17.94
N GLY A 72 -7.52 -26.26 19.00
CA GLY A 72 -6.49 -25.90 19.98
C GLY A 72 -5.56 -24.77 19.56
N TRP A 73 -5.73 -24.18 18.36
CA TRP A 73 -5.06 -22.96 17.94
C TRP A 73 -6.01 -21.76 18.10
N THR A 74 -5.50 -20.63 18.54
CA THR A 74 -6.22 -19.37 18.50
C THR A 74 -5.45 -18.40 17.62
N HIS A 75 -6.11 -17.84 16.62
CA HIS A 75 -5.57 -16.79 15.77
C HIS A 75 -5.85 -15.43 16.37
N TYR A 76 -4.84 -14.58 16.43
CA TYR A 76 -4.91 -13.21 16.93
C TYR A 76 -4.58 -12.23 15.81
N GLN A 77 -5.51 -11.36 15.50
CA GLN A 77 -5.30 -10.31 14.51
C GLN A 77 -5.10 -8.96 15.18
N ARG A 78 -4.01 -8.30 14.85
CA ARG A 78 -3.70 -6.94 15.33
C ARG A 78 -4.75 -5.99 14.78
N SER A 79 -5.49 -5.38 15.66
CA SER A 79 -6.38 -4.28 15.30
C SER A 79 -5.63 -2.98 15.52
N CYS A 80 -5.19 -2.35 14.42
CA CYS A 80 -4.81 -0.95 14.49
C CYS A 80 -6.05 -0.18 14.92
N LYS A 81 -6.00 0.58 16.01
CA LYS A 81 -6.99 1.62 16.30
C LYS A 81 -6.84 2.68 15.20
N SER A 82 -7.41 2.41 14.04
CA SER A 82 -7.54 3.43 13.01
C SER A 82 -8.54 4.47 13.50
N THR A 83 -8.27 5.72 13.20
CA THR A 83 -9.15 6.88 13.38
C THR A 83 -10.47 6.78 12.59
N PHE A 84 -10.78 5.61 12.06
CA PHE A 84 -11.93 5.26 11.21
C PHE A 84 -13.28 5.22 11.93
N ALA A 85 -13.35 5.47 13.23
CA ALA A 85 -14.59 5.34 14.00
C ALA A 85 -15.71 6.30 13.55
N SER A 86 -15.40 7.37 12.79
CA SER A 86 -16.38 8.38 12.40
C SER A 86 -17.12 8.12 11.07
N HIS A 87 -16.64 7.16 10.24
CA HIS A 87 -17.19 6.93 8.90
C HIS A 87 -17.82 5.55 8.68
N ARG A 88 -17.99 4.76 9.77
CA ARG A 88 -18.58 3.42 9.65
C ARG A 88 -20.09 3.48 9.57
N THR A 89 -20.65 2.96 8.50
CA THR A 89 -22.08 2.71 8.38
C THR A 89 -22.45 1.34 8.96
N TRP A 90 -23.43 1.33 9.85
CA TRP A 90 -23.86 0.15 10.56
C TRP A 90 -24.83 -0.66 9.70
N HIS A 91 -24.59 -1.96 9.60
CA HIS A 91 -25.69 -2.88 9.27
C HIS A 91 -26.30 -3.52 10.51
N ASN A 92 -27.59 -3.82 10.53
CA ASN A 92 -28.33 -4.30 11.71
C ASN A 92 -28.00 -5.76 12.12
N LEU A 93 -26.99 -6.39 11.52
CA LEU A 93 -26.59 -7.74 11.87
C LEU A 93 -25.74 -7.75 13.14
N VAL A 94 -26.14 -8.60 14.09
CA VAL A 94 -25.39 -8.85 15.33
C VAL A 94 -24.25 -9.84 15.01
N CYS A 95 -23.12 -9.65 15.61
CA CYS A 95 -21.94 -10.50 15.43
C CYS A 95 -21.15 -10.60 16.73
N ASP A 96 -20.51 -11.73 16.97
CA ASP A 96 -19.54 -11.92 18.03
C ASP A 96 -18.11 -11.83 17.49
N SER A 97 -17.95 -12.13 16.21
CA SER A 97 -16.67 -12.06 15.48
C SER A 97 -16.87 -11.61 14.03
N ARG A 98 -15.78 -11.28 13.33
CA ARG A 98 -15.83 -10.94 11.90
C ARG A 98 -16.42 -12.04 11.03
N VAL A 99 -16.20 -13.31 11.39
CA VAL A 99 -16.71 -14.48 10.63
C VAL A 99 -18.23 -14.53 10.58
N ASP A 100 -18.89 -13.82 11.50
CA ASP A 100 -20.36 -13.74 11.55
C ASP A 100 -20.92 -12.68 10.60
N CYS A 101 -20.06 -11.81 10.08
CA CYS A 101 -20.45 -10.79 9.11
C CYS A 101 -20.40 -11.37 7.69
N PRO A 102 -21.55 -11.46 7.00
CA PRO A 102 -21.65 -12.15 5.71
C PRO A 102 -20.99 -11.39 4.56
N ASP A 103 -20.73 -10.10 4.75
CA ASP A 103 -20.11 -9.26 3.73
C ASP A 103 -18.60 -9.21 3.92
N PRO A 104 -17.78 -9.52 2.88
CA PRO A 104 -16.33 -9.55 2.96
C PRO A 104 -15.71 -8.16 3.26
N TYR A 105 -16.47 -7.09 3.08
CA TYR A 105 -16.06 -5.71 3.35
C TYR A 105 -16.66 -5.16 4.66
N SER A 106 -16.95 -6.05 5.59
CA SER A 106 -17.44 -5.70 6.93
C SER A 106 -16.66 -6.41 8.03
N ASP A 107 -16.61 -5.78 9.19
CA ASP A 107 -16.05 -6.34 10.41
C ASP A 107 -17.05 -6.31 11.54
N CYS A 108 -16.90 -7.21 12.52
CA CYS A 108 -17.65 -7.14 13.76
C CYS A 108 -17.08 -6.06 14.68
N PHE A 109 -17.87 -5.05 14.98
CA PHE A 109 -17.49 -3.98 15.88
C PHE A 109 -18.58 -3.74 16.92
N LYS A 110 -18.24 -3.89 18.20
CA LYS A 110 -19.19 -3.76 19.34
C LYS A 110 -20.47 -4.58 19.15
N GLY A 111 -20.30 -5.82 18.72
CA GLY A 111 -21.42 -6.76 18.53
C GLY A 111 -22.29 -6.51 17.28
N ARG A 112 -21.83 -5.69 16.35
CA ARG A 112 -22.55 -5.42 15.08
C ARG A 112 -21.59 -5.44 13.90
N CYS A 113 -22.07 -5.94 12.76
CA CYS A 113 -21.35 -5.87 11.50
C CYS A 113 -21.32 -4.43 10.99
N VAL A 114 -20.13 -3.94 10.68
CA VAL A 114 -19.87 -2.56 10.24
C VAL A 114 -19.08 -2.59 8.94
N CYS A 115 -19.58 -1.93 7.92
CA CYS A 115 -18.90 -1.83 6.65
C CYS A 115 -17.60 -1.00 6.76
N HIS A 116 -16.57 -1.41 6.02
CA HIS A 116 -15.29 -0.69 5.97
C HIS A 116 -15.42 0.72 5.39
N PHE A 117 -16.35 0.93 4.47
CA PHE A 117 -16.58 2.23 3.85
C PHE A 117 -18.04 2.70 4.00
N ALA A 118 -19.00 2.02 3.39
CA ALA A 118 -20.42 2.39 3.44
C ALA A 118 -21.32 1.18 3.26
N PHE A 119 -22.55 1.25 3.76
CA PHE A 119 -23.58 0.24 3.55
C PHE A 119 -24.60 0.73 2.53
N ASN A 120 -24.91 -0.08 1.53
CA ASN A 120 -25.97 0.18 0.56
C ASN A 120 -27.25 -0.49 1.03
N GLU A 121 -28.22 0.30 1.50
CA GLU A 121 -29.49 -0.18 2.03
C GLU A 121 -30.34 -0.92 1.00
N ALA A 122 -30.32 -0.49 -0.26
CA ALA A 122 -31.10 -1.11 -1.33
C ALA A 122 -30.57 -2.49 -1.71
N GLN A 123 -29.26 -2.66 -1.73
CA GLN A 123 -28.60 -3.92 -2.06
C GLN A 123 -28.31 -4.81 -0.84
N LYS A 124 -28.51 -4.29 0.39
CA LYS A 124 -28.14 -4.94 1.66
C LYS A 124 -26.70 -5.44 1.71
N LYS A 125 -25.78 -4.65 1.13
CA LYS A 125 -24.35 -4.98 1.01
C LYS A 125 -23.46 -3.80 1.37
N CYS A 126 -22.26 -4.10 1.85
CA CYS A 126 -21.21 -3.10 1.95
C CYS A 126 -20.75 -2.67 0.56
N VAL A 127 -20.65 -1.37 0.36
CA VAL A 127 -19.95 -0.80 -0.79
C VAL A 127 -18.51 -0.50 -0.38
N VAL A 128 -17.61 -0.43 -1.35
CA VAL A 128 -16.20 -0.19 -1.15
C VAL A 128 -15.76 1.07 -1.88
N ALA A 129 -14.83 1.80 -1.29
CA ALA A 129 -14.16 2.87 -2.00
C ALA A 129 -13.30 2.28 -3.13
N ARG A 130 -13.26 2.93 -4.28
CA ARG A 130 -12.42 2.57 -5.42
C ARG A 130 -11.25 3.51 -5.61
N SER A 131 -11.28 4.65 -4.92
CA SER A 131 -10.27 5.70 -5.02
C SER A 131 -10.18 6.50 -3.72
N CYS A 132 -9.14 7.30 -3.60
CA CYS A 132 -9.04 8.30 -2.52
C CYS A 132 -10.09 9.40 -2.63
N ARG A 133 -10.64 9.66 -3.82
CA ARG A 133 -11.73 10.61 -4.03
C ARG A 133 -13.00 10.17 -3.32
N ASP A 134 -13.33 8.88 -3.36
CA ASP A 134 -14.50 8.35 -2.65
C ASP A 134 -14.41 8.60 -1.15
N TRP A 135 -13.21 8.45 -0.57
CA TRP A 135 -12.94 8.79 0.81
C TRP A 135 -13.03 10.30 1.08
N GLN A 136 -12.51 11.12 0.17
CA GLN A 136 -12.60 12.59 0.27
C GLN A 136 -14.05 13.07 0.29
N GLU A 137 -14.91 12.52 -0.56
CA GLU A 137 -16.35 12.84 -0.61
C GLU A 137 -17.08 12.48 0.69
N LYS A 138 -16.50 11.61 1.52
CA LYS A 138 -16.95 11.32 2.88
C LYS A 138 -16.34 12.23 3.95
N GLY A 139 -15.59 13.25 3.56
CA GLY A 139 -14.94 14.18 4.48
C GLY A 139 -13.70 13.60 5.17
N ALA A 140 -13.11 12.54 4.61
CA ALA A 140 -11.88 11.95 5.15
C ALA A 140 -10.71 12.92 5.05
N LYS A 141 -9.77 12.83 6.01
CA LYS A 141 -8.51 13.59 6.02
C LYS A 141 -7.39 12.74 5.41
N SER A 142 -6.24 13.37 5.14
CA SER A 142 -5.05 12.65 4.67
C SER A 142 -4.67 11.51 5.63
N GLY A 143 -4.41 10.32 5.09
CA GLY A 143 -4.14 9.13 5.88
C GLY A 143 -4.18 7.82 5.10
N VAL A 144 -4.09 6.71 5.83
CA VAL A 144 -4.13 5.34 5.28
C VAL A 144 -5.57 4.87 5.16
N TYR A 145 -5.94 4.39 3.97
CA TYR A 145 -7.29 3.93 3.64
C TYR A 145 -7.25 2.64 2.83
N THR A 146 -8.37 1.91 2.85
CA THR A 146 -8.54 0.73 2.01
C THR A 146 -9.43 1.08 0.83
N ILE A 147 -8.99 0.69 -0.36
CA ILE A 147 -9.76 0.78 -1.60
C ILE A 147 -9.89 -0.59 -2.24
N GLN A 148 -10.93 -0.79 -3.05
CA GLN A 148 -11.04 -1.98 -3.87
C GLN A 148 -10.32 -1.75 -5.20
N LEU A 149 -9.40 -2.63 -5.52
CA LEU A 149 -8.71 -2.67 -6.79
C LEU A 149 -9.13 -3.94 -7.55
N ILE A 150 -9.62 -3.74 -8.77
CA ILE A 150 -9.99 -4.82 -9.68
C ILE A 150 -9.25 -4.57 -10.98
N GLY A 151 -8.30 -5.44 -11.28
CA GLY A 151 -7.45 -5.33 -12.44
C GLY A 151 -6.89 -6.68 -12.86
N GLU A 152 -5.77 -6.63 -13.54
CA GLU A 152 -5.06 -7.82 -14.00
C GLU A 152 -4.37 -8.56 -12.85
N PHE A 153 -3.69 -7.82 -11.98
CA PHE A 153 -2.88 -8.36 -10.89
C PHE A 153 -3.62 -8.43 -9.55
N TYR A 154 -4.57 -7.53 -9.33
CA TYR A 154 -5.31 -7.40 -8.06
C TYR A 154 -6.80 -7.63 -8.25
N LYS A 155 -7.40 -8.39 -7.32
CA LYS A 155 -8.85 -8.62 -7.26
C LYS A 155 -9.31 -8.56 -5.81
N GLY A 156 -9.18 -7.39 -5.17
CA GLY A 156 -9.53 -7.26 -3.77
C GLY A 156 -9.21 -5.91 -3.15
N ALA A 157 -9.15 -5.89 -1.84
CA ALA A 157 -8.83 -4.70 -1.06
C ALA A 157 -7.32 -4.43 -1.04
N VAL A 158 -6.95 -3.19 -1.25
CA VAL A 158 -5.57 -2.71 -1.19
C VAL A 158 -5.51 -1.52 -0.24
N THR A 159 -4.52 -1.51 0.64
CA THR A 159 -4.27 -0.40 1.55
C THR A 159 -3.37 0.63 0.87
N VAL A 160 -3.79 1.90 0.90
CA VAL A 160 -3.13 3.01 0.22
C VAL A 160 -3.05 4.23 1.13
N TRP A 161 -2.13 5.15 0.85
CA TRP A 161 -2.14 6.48 1.43
C TRP A 161 -2.92 7.44 0.54
N CYS A 162 -3.91 8.12 1.13
CA CYS A 162 -4.66 9.18 0.46
C CYS A 162 -4.22 10.56 0.96
N ASP A 163 -3.89 11.45 0.05
CA ASP A 163 -3.64 12.87 0.31
C ASP A 163 -4.91 13.67 -0.06
N MET A 164 -5.52 14.28 0.96
CA MET A 164 -6.76 15.04 0.84
C MET A 164 -6.52 16.56 0.81
N ASP A 165 -5.26 16.98 0.93
CA ASP A 165 -4.90 18.39 1.13
C ASP A 165 -4.31 19.03 -0.13
N THR A 166 -3.47 18.30 -0.88
CA THR A 166 -2.74 18.85 -2.03
C THR A 166 -3.66 19.03 -3.24
N ALA A 167 -3.65 20.23 -3.83
CA ALA A 167 -4.29 20.55 -5.12
C ALA A 167 -5.72 19.98 -5.26
N GLY A 168 -6.57 20.25 -4.28
CA GLY A 168 -7.96 19.82 -4.23
C GLY A 168 -8.19 18.42 -3.71
N GLY A 169 -7.15 17.73 -3.22
CA GLY A 169 -7.25 16.43 -2.54
C GLY A 169 -7.65 15.25 -3.41
N GLY A 170 -7.94 14.13 -2.76
CA GLY A 170 -8.36 12.90 -3.42
C GLY A 170 -7.25 12.17 -4.18
N TRP A 171 -5.99 12.47 -3.87
CA TRP A 171 -4.83 11.85 -4.48
C TRP A 171 -4.45 10.55 -3.78
N LEU A 172 -4.16 9.51 -4.56
CA LEU A 172 -3.57 8.26 -4.10
C LEU A 172 -2.05 8.33 -4.29
N VAL A 173 -1.30 8.25 -3.19
CA VAL A 173 0.17 8.31 -3.22
C VAL A 173 0.73 6.95 -3.63
N ILE A 174 1.63 6.95 -4.61
CA ILE A 174 2.26 5.74 -5.17
C ILE A 174 3.74 5.63 -4.82
N GLN A 175 4.39 6.74 -4.49
CA GLN A 175 5.79 6.80 -4.04
C GLN A 175 5.96 7.95 -3.06
N ARG A 176 6.78 7.73 -2.04
CA ARG A 176 7.24 8.80 -1.16
C ARG A 176 8.67 8.58 -0.72
N ARG A 177 9.45 9.65 -0.75
CA ARG A 177 10.78 9.77 -0.17
C ARG A 177 10.79 10.99 0.75
N ARG A 178 10.91 10.75 2.05
CA ARG A 178 10.81 11.80 3.08
C ARG A 178 11.98 11.76 4.06
N ASP A 179 12.22 10.60 4.65
CA ASP A 179 13.22 10.41 5.71
C ASP A 179 14.36 9.46 5.32
N PHE A 180 14.25 8.80 4.19
CA PHE A 180 15.24 7.87 3.64
C PHE A 180 15.57 6.68 4.55
N THR A 181 14.57 6.26 5.35
CA THR A 181 14.69 5.11 6.24
C THR A 181 14.48 3.77 5.54
N VAL A 182 13.88 3.78 4.35
CA VAL A 182 13.63 2.60 3.53
C VAL A 182 14.65 2.54 2.40
N ASP A 183 15.31 1.38 2.27
CA ASP A 183 16.17 1.12 1.12
C ASP A 183 15.35 0.94 -0.16
N PHE A 184 15.69 1.69 -1.20
CA PHE A 184 15.08 1.64 -2.53
C PHE A 184 15.94 0.88 -3.55
N ASN A 185 17.09 0.33 -3.14
CA ASN A 185 17.85 -0.60 -3.97
C ASN A 185 17.24 -2.01 -3.89
N ARG A 186 16.13 -2.19 -4.56
CA ARG A 186 15.28 -3.38 -4.48
C ARG A 186 15.20 -4.12 -5.80
N SER A 187 14.91 -5.43 -5.71
CA SER A 187 14.69 -6.30 -6.85
C SER A 187 13.42 -5.95 -7.62
N ARG A 188 13.32 -6.47 -8.84
CA ARG A 188 12.11 -6.35 -9.66
C ARG A 188 10.87 -6.87 -8.94
N THR A 189 10.99 -8.02 -8.32
CA THR A 189 9.88 -8.63 -7.56
C THR A 189 9.39 -7.72 -6.44
N GLU A 190 10.30 -7.05 -5.72
CA GLU A 190 9.91 -6.11 -4.68
C GLU A 190 9.26 -4.84 -5.27
N TYR A 191 9.79 -4.30 -6.37
CA TYR A 191 9.15 -3.19 -7.08
C TYR A 191 7.79 -3.55 -7.68
N ASP A 192 7.60 -4.77 -8.14
CA ASP A 192 6.30 -5.26 -8.63
C ASP A 192 5.25 -5.29 -7.51
N ASN A 193 5.63 -5.73 -6.31
CA ASN A 193 4.71 -5.95 -5.18
C ASN A 193 4.56 -4.75 -4.24
N GLY A 194 5.51 -3.82 -4.26
CA GLY A 194 5.58 -2.69 -3.35
C GLY A 194 6.32 -2.99 -2.05
N PHE A 195 6.81 -1.93 -1.40
CA PHE A 195 7.59 -2.01 -0.15
C PHE A 195 7.55 -0.68 0.61
N GLY A 196 7.99 -0.71 1.88
CA GLY A 196 8.08 0.44 2.76
C GLY A 196 6.87 0.61 3.67
N ASP A 197 6.73 1.79 4.26
CA ASP A 197 5.65 2.16 5.18
C ASP A 197 4.83 3.29 4.57
N LEU A 198 3.53 3.09 4.40
CA LEU A 198 2.61 4.09 3.84
C LEU A 198 2.62 5.42 4.60
N SER A 199 3.01 5.42 5.88
CA SER A 199 3.15 6.64 6.68
C SER A 199 4.52 7.33 6.52
N GLY A 200 5.51 6.63 5.97
CA GLY A 200 6.90 7.08 5.75
C GLY A 200 7.30 7.03 4.28
N ASP A 201 8.49 6.45 4.02
CA ASP A 201 8.99 6.17 2.69
C ASP A 201 8.37 4.87 2.17
N PHE A 202 7.88 4.86 0.93
CA PHE A 202 7.34 3.66 0.30
C PHE A 202 7.27 3.74 -1.22
N TRP A 203 7.14 2.57 -1.82
CA TRP A 203 6.74 2.33 -3.20
C TRP A 203 5.51 1.43 -3.21
N LEU A 204 4.44 1.83 -3.88
CA LEU A 204 3.14 1.11 -3.84
C LEU A 204 3.17 -0.23 -4.59
N GLY A 205 4.02 -0.35 -5.60
CA GLY A 205 4.13 -1.53 -6.45
C GLY A 205 3.71 -1.26 -7.89
N LEU A 206 4.53 -1.71 -8.86
CA LEU A 206 4.28 -1.53 -10.29
C LEU A 206 2.94 -2.16 -10.71
N ARG A 207 2.62 -3.36 -10.19
CA ARG A 207 1.37 -4.06 -10.48
C ARG A 207 0.15 -3.31 -9.98
N ALA A 208 0.22 -2.76 -8.76
CA ALA A 208 -0.87 -1.95 -8.20
C ALA A 208 -1.06 -0.67 -9.00
N ILE A 209 0.04 0.03 -9.35
CA ILE A 209 -0.01 1.26 -10.15
C ILE A 209 -0.57 0.97 -11.55
N HIS A 210 -0.16 -0.15 -12.17
CA HIS A 210 -0.71 -0.61 -13.44
C HIS A 210 -2.24 -0.74 -13.36
N ASP A 211 -2.74 -1.52 -12.41
CA ASP A 211 -4.16 -1.77 -12.27
C ASP A 211 -4.96 -0.51 -11.94
N LEU A 212 -4.44 0.36 -11.07
CA LEU A 212 -5.04 1.65 -10.75
C LEU A 212 -5.17 2.56 -11.97
N THR A 213 -4.17 2.56 -12.85
CA THR A 213 -4.16 3.44 -14.03
C THR A 213 -4.86 2.83 -15.24
N GLN A 214 -4.81 1.51 -15.45
CA GLN A 214 -5.48 0.85 -16.57
C GLN A 214 -6.98 0.62 -16.30
N TYR A 215 -7.33 0.13 -15.13
CA TYR A 215 -8.69 -0.29 -14.79
C TYR A 215 -9.38 0.67 -13.81
N GLY A 216 -8.62 1.30 -12.91
CA GLY A 216 -9.14 2.26 -11.93
C GLY A 216 -9.35 3.69 -12.46
N GLY A 217 -8.86 3.99 -13.68
CA GLY A 217 -9.02 5.32 -14.30
C GLY A 217 -8.23 6.45 -13.64
N LEU A 218 -7.24 6.16 -12.78
CA LEU A 218 -6.41 7.15 -12.10
C LEU A 218 -5.24 7.60 -13.00
N ARG A 219 -5.50 8.45 -13.97
CA ARG A 219 -4.56 8.79 -15.06
C ARG A 219 -3.90 10.16 -14.96
N ASN A 220 -4.16 10.93 -13.92
CA ASN A 220 -3.38 12.12 -13.61
C ASN A 220 -2.30 11.75 -12.61
N LEU A 221 -1.04 11.97 -12.98
CA LEU A 221 0.10 11.87 -12.06
C LEU A 221 0.49 13.28 -11.62
N ARG A 222 0.70 13.43 -10.32
CA ARG A 222 1.31 14.64 -9.74
C ARG A 222 2.54 14.25 -8.94
N VAL A 223 3.60 15.04 -9.08
CA VAL A 223 4.87 14.87 -8.38
C VAL A 223 5.11 16.14 -7.58
N GLU A 224 5.19 16.01 -6.26
CA GLU A 224 5.58 17.08 -5.33
C GLU A 224 7.06 16.90 -4.97
N LEU A 225 7.81 17.97 -5.02
CA LEU A 225 9.26 17.98 -4.83
C LEU A 225 9.70 19.10 -3.89
N VAL A 226 10.71 18.80 -3.08
CA VAL A 226 11.45 19.83 -2.33
C VAL A 226 12.89 19.78 -2.77
N ALA A 227 13.41 20.87 -3.33
CA ALA A 227 14.80 21.00 -3.71
C ALA A 227 15.72 21.18 -2.48
N GLU A 228 17.01 21.09 -2.66
CA GLU A 228 18.02 21.08 -1.61
C GLU A 228 17.89 22.24 -0.60
N TYR A 229 17.50 23.42 -1.04
CA TYR A 229 17.35 24.59 -0.17
C TYR A 229 15.88 24.83 0.28
N GLY A 230 15.05 23.79 0.30
CA GLY A 230 13.68 23.82 0.82
C GLY A 230 12.64 24.42 -0.13
N ARG A 231 13.02 24.83 -1.35
CA ARG A 231 12.09 25.35 -2.35
C ARG A 231 11.19 24.24 -2.88
N ARG A 232 9.89 24.49 -2.96
CA ARG A 232 8.88 23.53 -3.42
C ARG A 232 8.59 23.68 -4.89
N TYR A 233 8.45 22.55 -5.56
CA TYR A 233 8.12 22.42 -6.97
C TYR A 233 7.10 21.33 -7.19
N TRP A 234 6.42 21.39 -8.32
CA TRP A 234 5.50 20.34 -8.73
C TRP A 234 5.55 20.13 -10.25
N ALA A 235 5.31 18.88 -10.64
CA ALA A 235 5.06 18.46 -12.01
C ALA A 235 3.74 17.69 -12.05
N GLN A 236 2.95 17.87 -13.09
CA GLN A 236 1.71 17.14 -13.29
C GLN A 236 1.63 16.63 -14.72
N TYR A 237 1.14 15.41 -14.85
CA TYR A 237 1.05 14.70 -16.11
C TYR A 237 -0.35 14.15 -16.31
N THR A 238 -0.93 14.35 -17.50
CA THR A 238 -2.17 13.71 -17.94
C THR A 238 -1.86 12.47 -18.76
N GLY A 239 -2.77 11.48 -18.76
CA GLY A 239 -2.60 10.23 -19.50
C GLY A 239 -1.61 9.25 -18.89
N PHE A 240 -1.24 9.42 -17.62
CA PHE A 240 -0.34 8.51 -16.90
C PHE A 240 -0.94 7.11 -16.81
N ARG A 241 -0.24 6.15 -17.35
CA ARG A 241 -0.54 4.72 -17.27
C ARG A 241 0.70 3.95 -17.66
N PHE A 242 0.77 2.70 -17.26
CA PHE A 242 1.81 1.82 -17.78
C PHE A 242 1.30 1.12 -19.04
N CYS A 243 2.12 1.07 -20.08
CA CYS A 243 1.96 0.13 -21.17
C CYS A 243 3.00 -0.99 -21.07
N CYS A 244 2.77 -2.08 -21.79
CA CYS A 244 3.79 -3.09 -22.11
C CYS A 244 4.41 -3.78 -20.89
N VAL A 245 3.63 -4.61 -20.19
CA VAL A 245 4.16 -5.56 -19.21
C VAL A 245 5.10 -6.55 -19.94
N PRO A 246 6.27 -6.88 -19.42
CA PRO A 246 6.78 -6.60 -18.08
C PRO A 246 7.55 -5.28 -17.92
N TYR A 247 7.74 -4.49 -18.94
CA TYR A 247 8.60 -3.29 -18.89
C TYR A 247 7.96 -2.10 -18.14
N PHE A 248 6.63 -2.09 -17.94
CA PHE A 248 5.89 -0.98 -17.33
C PHE A 248 6.31 0.38 -17.89
N SER A 249 6.34 0.45 -19.22
CA SER A 249 6.81 1.62 -19.95
C SER A 249 5.82 2.78 -19.87
N LEU A 250 6.35 3.99 -19.92
CA LEU A 250 5.55 5.22 -19.88
C LEU A 250 5.17 5.67 -21.30
N PRO A 251 3.90 6.00 -21.59
CA PRO A 251 3.48 6.52 -22.88
C PRO A 251 3.83 8.01 -23.04
N ASN A 252 3.31 8.62 -24.06
CA ASN A 252 3.35 10.07 -24.21
C ASN A 252 2.41 10.74 -23.19
N LEU A 253 2.97 11.57 -22.30
CA LEU A 253 2.26 12.25 -21.22
C LEU A 253 2.17 13.75 -21.51
N GLY A 254 1.03 14.35 -21.17
CA GLY A 254 0.87 15.80 -21.20
C GLY A 254 1.44 16.40 -19.91
N TYR A 255 2.42 17.31 -20.04
CA TYR A 255 3.10 17.95 -18.89
C TYR A 255 2.53 19.34 -18.57
N SER A 256 2.47 19.66 -17.28
CA SER A 256 2.32 20.99 -16.71
C SER A 256 3.03 21.09 -15.36
N GLY A 257 3.44 22.29 -14.95
CA GLY A 257 4.10 22.48 -13.66
C GLY A 257 5.21 23.50 -13.68
N ASN A 258 5.89 23.64 -12.53
CA ASN A 258 7.05 24.54 -12.37
C ASN A 258 8.35 23.77 -12.07
N ALA A 259 8.31 22.43 -12.13
CA ALA A 259 9.44 21.57 -11.80
C ALA A 259 10.31 21.19 -13.02
N GLY A 260 9.88 21.52 -14.24
CA GLY A 260 10.45 20.93 -15.45
C GLY A 260 9.92 19.51 -15.73
N ASP A 261 9.96 19.10 -17.00
CA ASP A 261 9.51 17.76 -17.42
C ASP A 261 10.59 16.72 -17.13
N GLY A 262 10.44 16.00 -16.00
CA GLY A 262 11.38 14.98 -15.53
C GLY A 262 11.08 13.57 -16.04
N ILE A 263 10.00 13.34 -16.80
CA ILE A 263 9.63 12.02 -17.32
C ILE A 263 9.98 11.93 -18.81
N ILE A 264 10.75 10.91 -19.18
CA ILE A 264 11.03 10.63 -20.58
C ILE A 264 9.96 9.67 -21.12
N LYS A 265 9.41 10.01 -22.29
CA LYS A 265 8.43 9.19 -23.01
C LYS A 265 9.06 7.88 -23.46
N PHE A 266 8.26 6.81 -23.46
CA PHE A 266 8.66 5.47 -23.92
C PHE A 266 9.83 4.85 -23.14
N SER A 267 10.15 5.37 -21.96
CA SER A 267 11.12 4.77 -21.04
C SER A 267 10.55 3.55 -20.34
N ALA A 268 11.38 2.53 -20.13
CA ALA A 268 11.03 1.30 -19.42
C ALA A 268 11.53 1.33 -17.97
N PHE A 269 10.83 0.64 -17.07
CA PHE A 269 11.23 0.56 -15.67
C PHE A 269 12.23 -0.56 -15.45
N TYR A 270 13.43 -0.19 -15.04
CA TYR A 270 14.53 -1.12 -14.75
C TYR A 270 14.85 -1.18 -13.26
N THR A 271 15.32 -2.36 -12.85
CA THR A 271 15.90 -2.65 -11.52
C THR A 271 17.25 -3.34 -11.72
N TYR A 272 18.05 -3.50 -10.67
CA TYR A 272 19.38 -4.09 -10.80
C TYR A 272 19.38 -5.53 -11.34
N ASP A 273 18.31 -6.29 -11.10
CA ASP A 273 18.09 -7.69 -11.52
C ASP A 273 17.20 -7.81 -12.77
N PHE A 274 16.64 -6.70 -13.27
CA PHE A 274 15.92 -6.57 -14.53
C PHE A 274 16.46 -5.36 -15.28
N ASN A 275 17.59 -5.54 -15.96
CA ASN A 275 18.44 -4.46 -16.45
C ASN A 275 19.17 -4.90 -17.73
N GLU A 276 18.39 -5.22 -18.77
CA GLU A 276 18.91 -5.77 -20.03
C GLU A 276 19.96 -4.85 -20.67
N ASP A 277 19.77 -3.53 -20.58
CA ASP A 277 20.63 -2.52 -21.17
C ASP A 277 21.74 -2.02 -20.21
N GLY A 278 21.83 -2.58 -19.00
CA GLY A 278 22.82 -2.16 -17.99
C GLY A 278 22.62 -0.77 -17.40
N CYS A 279 21.42 -0.21 -17.51
CA CYS A 279 21.13 1.18 -17.10
C CYS A 279 21.13 1.41 -15.60
N VAL A 280 20.74 0.40 -14.81
CA VAL A 280 20.73 0.48 -13.35
C VAL A 280 22.12 0.13 -12.81
N THR A 281 22.73 1.10 -12.15
CA THR A 281 24.02 0.96 -11.46
C THR A 281 23.82 1.18 -9.97
N SER A 282 24.84 0.93 -9.17
CA SER A 282 24.81 1.20 -7.72
C SER A 282 24.52 2.67 -7.38
N THR A 283 24.74 3.58 -8.31
CA THR A 283 24.51 5.01 -8.14
C THR A 283 23.20 5.48 -8.77
N LYS A 284 22.79 4.90 -9.91
CA LYS A 284 21.57 5.35 -10.61
C LYS A 284 20.30 4.81 -9.98
N GLY A 285 20.29 3.59 -9.44
CA GLY A 285 19.11 2.98 -8.82
C GLY A 285 17.96 2.69 -9.79
N PRO A 286 16.88 2.03 -9.30
CA PRO A 286 15.71 1.67 -10.11
C PRO A 286 14.88 2.89 -10.54
N TRP A 287 14.60 2.99 -11.84
CA TRP A 287 13.82 4.07 -12.43
C TRP A 287 13.40 3.76 -13.87
N TRP A 288 12.73 4.72 -14.52
CA TRP A 288 12.46 4.68 -15.94
C TRP A 288 13.63 5.22 -16.75
N TYR A 289 14.19 4.37 -17.60
CA TYR A 289 15.30 4.68 -18.49
C TYR A 289 14.90 4.39 -19.95
N THR A 290 15.49 5.13 -20.87
CA THR A 290 15.48 4.84 -22.30
C THR A 290 16.51 3.75 -22.63
N GLU A 291 16.47 3.19 -23.83
CA GLU A 291 17.43 2.17 -24.29
C GLU A 291 18.90 2.64 -24.22
N ASP A 292 19.15 3.94 -24.37
CA ASP A 292 20.48 4.55 -24.19
C ASP A 292 20.81 4.91 -22.73
N CYS A 293 20.03 4.41 -21.78
CA CYS A 293 20.15 4.69 -20.34
C CYS A 293 20.00 6.15 -19.96
N SER A 294 19.31 6.94 -20.77
CA SER A 294 18.99 8.32 -20.42
C SER A 294 17.82 8.40 -19.46
N SER A 295 17.89 9.31 -18.51
CA SER A 295 16.82 9.69 -17.60
C SER A 295 16.96 11.15 -17.21
N LYS A 296 15.84 11.86 -17.10
CA LYS A 296 15.81 13.26 -16.62
C LYS A 296 15.56 13.35 -15.10
N ALA A 297 15.27 12.24 -14.47
CA ALA A 297 14.97 12.18 -13.04
C ALA A 297 15.32 10.79 -12.48
N ASN A 298 15.58 10.72 -11.19
CA ASN A 298 15.56 9.49 -10.43
C ASN A 298 15.15 9.76 -8.99
N LEU A 299 13.88 9.54 -8.68
CA LEU A 299 13.34 9.72 -7.33
C LEU A 299 13.49 8.46 -6.48
N ASN A 300 13.90 7.35 -7.07
CA ASN A 300 14.14 6.07 -6.40
C ASN A 300 15.63 5.79 -6.15
N SER A 301 16.50 6.79 -6.39
CA SER A 301 17.93 6.62 -6.09
C SER A 301 18.13 6.14 -4.64
N PRO A 302 18.92 5.08 -4.40
CA PRO A 302 19.25 4.63 -3.06
C PRO A 302 20.06 5.66 -2.28
N ASP A 303 20.88 6.45 -2.97
CA ASP A 303 21.60 7.56 -2.36
C ASP A 303 20.78 8.86 -2.49
N ARG A 304 20.35 9.41 -1.32
CA ARG A 304 19.59 10.67 -1.30
C ARG A 304 20.33 11.83 -1.95
N ARG A 305 21.67 11.79 -2.04
CA ARG A 305 22.46 12.84 -2.70
C ARG A 305 22.33 12.82 -4.21
N LEU A 306 21.89 11.69 -4.76
CA LEU A 306 21.74 11.44 -6.20
C LEU A 306 20.26 11.44 -6.63
N MET A 307 19.34 11.73 -5.71
CA MET A 307 17.94 11.90 -6.06
C MET A 307 17.73 13.23 -6.79
N THR A 308 17.30 13.17 -8.04
CA THR A 308 17.26 14.34 -8.95
C THR A 308 15.93 14.42 -9.71
N TRP A 309 15.61 15.61 -10.18
CA TRP A 309 14.45 15.87 -11.05
C TRP A 309 14.73 17.00 -12.05
N ALA A 310 14.70 16.70 -13.35
CA ALA A 310 14.80 17.65 -14.46
C ALA A 310 15.81 18.80 -14.18
N ASP A 311 15.43 20.01 -14.48
CA ASP A 311 16.28 21.21 -14.31
C ASP A 311 16.42 21.67 -12.85
N ILE A 312 15.63 21.12 -11.93
CA ILE A 312 15.77 21.42 -10.49
C ILE A 312 17.09 20.84 -9.95
N GLY A 313 17.53 19.71 -10.55
CA GLY A 313 18.67 18.96 -10.06
C GLY A 313 18.31 18.17 -8.80
N ARG A 314 19.08 18.34 -7.72
CA ARG A 314 18.93 17.58 -6.48
C ARG A 314 17.66 17.94 -5.71
N VAL A 315 16.95 16.90 -5.27
CA VAL A 315 15.76 17.00 -4.42
C VAL A 315 15.93 16.22 -3.12
N THR A 316 15.32 16.70 -2.05
CA THR A 316 15.41 16.14 -0.70
C THR A 316 14.12 15.50 -0.21
N PHE A 317 13.03 15.72 -0.94
CA PHE A 317 11.72 15.11 -0.75
C PHE A 317 11.06 14.87 -2.10
N SER A 318 10.37 13.76 -2.24
CA SER A 318 9.46 13.52 -3.35
C SER A 318 8.20 12.78 -2.90
N GLU A 319 7.10 13.10 -3.56
CA GLU A 319 5.86 12.35 -3.45
C GLU A 319 5.17 12.29 -4.81
N MET A 320 5.03 11.07 -5.34
CA MET A 320 4.29 10.80 -6.57
C MET A 320 2.89 10.32 -6.21
N LYS A 321 1.88 10.90 -6.81
CA LYS A 321 0.48 10.58 -6.52
C LYS A 321 -0.38 10.61 -7.77
N ILE A 322 -1.42 9.77 -7.79
CA ILE A 322 -2.33 9.63 -8.93
C ILE A 322 -3.78 9.94 -8.55
N LYS A 323 -4.55 10.43 -9.52
CA LYS A 323 -5.97 10.75 -9.35
C LYS A 323 -6.73 10.54 -10.66
N SER A 324 -8.05 10.29 -10.58
CA SER A 324 -8.95 10.38 -11.73
C SER A 324 -9.12 11.84 -12.19
N ASP A 325 -9.58 12.01 -13.39
CA ASP A 325 -9.98 13.32 -13.93
C ASP A 325 -11.09 13.98 -13.13
#